data_a16cd363814756a43cf27566303b7bd2
#
_entry.id   a16cd363814756a43cf27566303b7bd2
#
_cell.length_a   1.000
_cell.length_b   1.000
_cell.length_c   1.000
_cell.angle_alpha   90.00
_cell.angle_beta   90.00
_cell.angle_gamma   90.00
#
_symmetry.space_group_name_H-M   'P 1'
#
loop_
_entity.id
_entity.type
_entity.pdbx_description
1 polymer ?
#
loop_
_entity_poly.entity_id
_entity_poly.type
_entity_poly.pdbx_seq_one_letter_code
_entity_poly.pdbx_strand_id
1 'polypeptide(L)'
;DAPAYLQQCAQRNVDPFVVLEREALRKALAGAINAMPEQRKTLLRLYYEEDMKMHQIGSVLQLSESRVSQLHTLTIAQLRAAIFPAKQDTSLLKLRTNLR
;
A
#
# COMPACT_ATOMS: atom_id res chain seq x y z
N ASP A 1 -8.63 -5.01 -11.65
CA ASP A 1 -7.51 -5.74 -11.40
C ASP A 1 -6.34 -5.00 -10.77
N ALA A 2 -5.14 -5.53 -10.88
CA ALA A 2 -4.02 -4.97 -10.18
C ALA A 2 -3.60 -3.63 -10.75
N PRO A 3 -3.22 -2.66 -9.91
CA PRO A 3 -2.66 -1.41 -10.39
C PRO A 3 -1.39 -1.63 -11.21
N ALA A 4 -1.11 -0.68 -12.10
CA ALA A 4 0.00 -0.83 -13.03
C ALA A 4 1.35 -0.95 -12.32
N TYR A 5 1.52 -0.24 -11.21
CA TYR A 5 2.81 -0.30 -10.53
C TYR A 5 3.10 -1.68 -9.94
N LEU A 6 2.06 -2.43 -9.60
CA LEU A 6 2.25 -3.80 -9.13
C LEU A 6 2.70 -4.71 -10.28
N GLN A 7 2.17 -4.47 -11.47
CA GLN A 7 2.57 -5.26 -12.61
C GLN A 7 4.02 -5.01 -12.99
N GLN A 8 4.46 -3.77 -12.88
CA GLN A 8 5.85 -3.47 -13.15
C GLN A 8 6.79 -4.22 -12.21
N CYS A 9 6.42 -4.31 -10.96
CA CYS A 9 7.23 -5.06 -10.00
C CYS A 9 7.28 -6.52 -10.36
N ALA A 10 6.17 -7.08 -10.81
CA ALA A 10 6.11 -8.51 -11.13
C ALA A 10 6.94 -8.87 -12.36
N GLN A 11 7.08 -7.96 -13.30
CA GLN A 11 7.75 -8.26 -14.56
C GLN A 11 9.26 -8.34 -14.48
N ARG A 12 9.83 -7.95 -13.37
CA ARG A 12 11.27 -7.83 -13.26
C ARG A 12 12.00 -9.12 -13.01
N ASN A 13 11.29 -10.16 -12.63
CA ASN A 13 11.95 -11.35 -12.15
C ASN A 13 11.73 -12.53 -13.05
N VAL A 14 12.78 -13.36 -13.22
CA VAL A 14 12.74 -14.51 -14.09
C VAL A 14 12.79 -15.83 -13.34
N ASP A 15 13.02 -15.81 -12.03
CA ASP A 15 13.06 -17.01 -11.21
C ASP A 15 11.62 -17.49 -10.96
N PRO A 16 11.25 -18.71 -11.38
CA PRO A 16 9.87 -19.18 -11.21
C PRO A 16 9.39 -19.17 -9.76
N PHE A 17 10.28 -19.53 -8.84
CA PHE A 17 9.90 -19.55 -7.44
C PHE A 17 9.61 -18.15 -6.92
N VAL A 18 10.48 -17.21 -7.27
CA VAL A 18 10.29 -15.83 -6.88
C VAL A 18 9.06 -15.23 -7.56
N VAL A 19 8.80 -15.64 -8.79
CA VAL A 19 7.61 -15.18 -9.50
C VAL A 19 6.36 -15.62 -8.77
N LEU A 20 6.32 -16.86 -8.28
CA LEU A 20 5.17 -17.33 -7.51
C LEU A 20 4.97 -16.51 -6.25
N GLU A 21 6.05 -16.21 -5.54
CA GLU A 21 5.97 -15.38 -4.36
C GLU A 21 5.48 -13.99 -4.70
N ARG A 22 5.94 -13.46 -5.83
CA ARG A 22 5.52 -12.15 -6.26
C ARG A 22 4.05 -12.12 -6.64
N GLU A 23 3.55 -13.19 -7.22
CA GLU A 23 2.15 -13.28 -7.56
C GLU A 23 1.29 -13.28 -6.31
N ALA A 24 1.70 -14.01 -5.29
CA ALA A 24 0.96 -14.01 -4.04
C ALA A 24 0.99 -12.62 -3.41
N LEU A 25 2.14 -11.97 -3.45
CA LEU A 25 2.29 -10.61 -2.93
C LEU A 25 1.41 -9.63 -3.72
N ARG A 26 1.42 -9.75 -5.04
CA ARG A 26 0.62 -8.87 -5.88
C ARG A 26 -0.87 -9.03 -5.58
N LYS A 27 -1.31 -10.26 -5.39
CA LYS A 27 -2.70 -10.52 -5.07
C LYS A 27 -3.06 -9.96 -3.71
N ALA A 28 -2.18 -10.13 -2.74
CA ALA A 28 -2.41 -9.60 -1.40
C ALA A 28 -2.50 -8.07 -1.43
N LEU A 29 -1.61 -7.43 -2.18
CA LEU A 29 -1.64 -5.98 -2.32
C LEU A 29 -2.92 -5.51 -2.99
N ALA A 30 -3.29 -6.17 -4.09
CA ALA A 30 -4.49 -5.78 -4.80
C ALA A 30 -5.73 -5.92 -3.92
N GLY A 31 -5.80 -7.01 -3.18
CA GLY A 31 -6.91 -7.21 -2.25
C GLY A 31 -6.96 -6.17 -1.16
N ALA A 32 -5.80 -5.85 -0.60
CA ALA A 32 -5.73 -4.85 0.46
C ALA A 32 -6.14 -3.47 -0.07
N ILE A 33 -5.68 -3.12 -1.26
CA ILE A 33 -6.04 -1.84 -1.87
C ILE A 33 -7.53 -1.77 -2.16
N ASN A 34 -8.08 -2.85 -2.69
CA ASN A 34 -9.50 -2.88 -3.03
C ASN A 34 -10.39 -2.78 -1.80
N ALA A 35 -9.89 -3.19 -0.65
CA ALA A 35 -10.65 -3.12 0.59
C ALA A 35 -10.58 -1.74 1.24
N MET A 36 -9.77 -0.85 0.73
CA MET A 36 -9.60 0.47 1.32
C MET A 36 -10.72 1.43 0.93
N PRO A 37 -10.93 2.48 1.75
CA PRO A 37 -11.86 3.54 1.36
C PRO A 37 -11.44 4.19 0.05
N GLU A 38 -12.41 4.73 -0.64
CA GLU A 38 -12.19 5.31 -1.96
C GLU A 38 -11.13 6.40 -1.94
N GLN A 39 -11.12 7.19 -0.89
CA GLN A 39 -10.16 8.29 -0.77
C GLN A 39 -8.73 7.78 -0.80
N ARG A 40 -8.46 6.69 -0.09
CA ARG A 40 -7.11 6.13 -0.04
C ARG A 40 -6.74 5.44 -1.34
N LYS A 41 -7.70 4.80 -1.98
CA LYS A 41 -7.43 4.21 -3.29
C LYS A 41 -7.09 5.30 -4.30
N THR A 42 -7.80 6.41 -4.27
CA THR A 42 -7.53 7.52 -5.16
C THR A 42 -6.15 8.11 -4.88
N LEU A 43 -5.81 8.27 -3.61
CA LEU A 43 -4.49 8.77 -3.23
C LEU A 43 -3.38 7.91 -3.82
N LEU A 44 -3.49 6.60 -3.66
CA LEU A 44 -2.48 5.69 -4.18
C LEU A 44 -2.38 5.77 -5.70
N ARG A 45 -3.52 5.83 -6.37
CA ARG A 45 -3.53 5.91 -7.84
C ARG A 45 -2.87 7.19 -8.30
N LEU A 46 -3.24 8.31 -7.70
CA LEU A 46 -2.68 9.59 -8.11
C LEU A 46 -1.18 9.68 -7.85
N TYR A 47 -0.76 9.14 -6.73
CA TYR A 47 0.64 9.22 -6.36
C TYR A 47 1.52 8.30 -7.19
N TYR A 48 1.09 7.06 -7.39
CA TYR A 48 1.94 6.04 -8.01
C TYR A 48 1.67 5.85 -9.49
N GLU A 49 0.45 6.05 -9.96
CA GLU A 49 0.15 5.88 -11.38
C GLU A 49 0.20 7.18 -12.14
N GLU A 50 -0.28 8.25 -11.53
CA GLU A 50 -0.31 9.56 -12.18
C GLU A 50 0.91 10.40 -11.85
N ASP A 51 1.75 9.91 -10.96
CA ASP A 51 3.00 10.59 -10.61
C ASP A 51 2.77 12.01 -10.10
N MET A 52 1.69 12.21 -9.38
CA MET A 52 1.35 13.52 -8.83
C MET A 52 2.07 13.78 -7.53
N LYS A 53 2.35 15.03 -7.28
CA LYS A 53 2.96 15.43 -6.02
C LYS A 53 1.90 15.61 -4.95
N MET A 54 2.34 15.60 -3.70
CA MET A 54 1.39 15.65 -2.58
C MET A 54 0.47 16.87 -2.62
N HIS A 55 1.02 18.03 -2.99
CA HIS A 55 0.18 19.22 -3.03
C HIS A 55 -0.84 19.15 -4.16
N GLN A 56 -0.49 18.50 -5.26
CA GLN A 56 -1.42 18.31 -6.37
C GLN A 56 -2.54 17.35 -5.98
N ILE A 57 -2.18 16.29 -5.28
CA ILE A 57 -3.18 15.34 -4.77
C ILE A 57 -4.11 16.05 -3.80
N GLY A 58 -3.53 16.91 -2.97
CA GLY A 58 -4.33 17.69 -2.04
C GLY A 58 -5.39 18.52 -2.74
N SER A 59 -5.02 19.11 -3.88
CA SER A 59 -5.99 19.87 -4.65
C SER A 59 -7.12 18.99 -5.15
N VAL A 60 -6.79 17.80 -5.65
CA VAL A 60 -7.81 16.88 -6.15
C VAL A 60 -8.72 16.41 -5.03
N LEU A 61 -8.15 16.06 -3.90
CA LEU A 61 -8.91 15.51 -2.77
C LEU A 61 -9.48 16.58 -1.88
N GLN A 62 -9.14 17.84 -2.12
CA GLN A 62 -9.57 18.96 -1.28
C GLN A 62 -9.04 18.82 0.14
N LEU A 63 -7.77 18.47 0.23
CA LEU A 63 -7.06 18.31 1.50
C LEU A 63 -5.78 19.11 1.45
N SER A 64 -5.26 19.45 2.63
CA SER A 64 -3.96 20.09 2.70
C SER A 64 -2.87 19.08 2.35
N GLU A 65 -1.71 19.59 1.96
CA GLU A 65 -0.57 18.72 1.67
C GLU A 65 -0.19 17.90 2.89
N SER A 66 -0.23 18.50 4.07
CA SER A 66 0.07 17.79 5.30
C SER A 66 -0.88 16.63 5.52
N ARG A 67 -2.16 16.85 5.25
CA ARG A 67 -3.16 15.81 5.43
C ARG A 67 -2.94 14.67 4.45
N VAL A 68 -2.60 15.01 3.20
CA VAL A 68 -2.29 13.99 2.20
C VAL A 68 -1.10 13.15 2.65
N SER A 69 -0.07 13.80 3.17
CA SER A 69 1.11 13.09 3.66
C SER A 69 0.77 12.14 4.79
N GLN A 70 -0.07 12.59 5.73
CA GLN A 70 -0.52 11.74 6.82
C GLN A 70 -1.30 10.55 6.32
N LEU A 71 -2.21 10.78 5.38
CA LEU A 71 -3.00 9.70 4.81
C LEU A 71 -2.12 8.70 4.07
N HIS A 72 -1.11 9.21 3.36
CA HIS A 72 -0.18 8.32 2.66
C HIS A 72 0.55 7.42 3.65
N THR A 73 1.05 7.99 4.72
CA THR A 73 1.74 7.22 5.75
C THR A 73 0.84 6.14 6.34
N LEU A 74 -0.39 6.51 6.68
CA LEU A 74 -1.34 5.55 7.23
C LEU A 74 -1.69 4.46 6.23
N THR A 75 -1.85 4.84 4.97
CA THR A 75 -2.20 3.89 3.93
C THR A 75 -1.09 2.87 3.72
N ILE A 76 0.16 3.33 3.70
CA ILE A 76 1.29 2.43 3.54
C ILE A 76 1.40 1.49 4.75
N ALA A 77 1.16 2.00 5.94
CA ALA A 77 1.18 1.17 7.14
C ALA A 77 0.11 0.08 7.07
N GLN A 78 -1.09 0.43 6.58
CA GLN A 78 -2.14 -0.56 6.42
C GLN A 78 -1.78 -1.62 5.39
N LEU A 79 -1.16 -1.21 4.30
CA LEU A 79 -0.73 -2.17 3.28
C LEU A 79 0.29 -3.14 3.84
N ARG A 80 1.25 -2.63 4.60
CA ARG A 80 2.24 -3.49 5.22
C ARG A 80 1.60 -4.50 6.14
N ALA A 81 0.67 -4.06 6.97
CA ALA A 81 0.01 -4.95 7.90
C ALA A 81 -0.78 -6.03 7.16
N ALA A 82 -1.37 -5.68 6.03
CA ALA A 82 -2.14 -6.66 5.25
C ALA A 82 -1.23 -7.68 4.58
N ILE A 83 -0.04 -7.26 4.17
CA ILE A 83 0.87 -8.15 3.44
C ILE A 83 1.62 -9.09 4.36
N PHE A 84 1.98 -8.61 5.56
CA PHE A 84 2.76 -9.40 6.50
C PHE A 84 2.03 -9.58 7.81
N PRO A 85 0.79 -10.09 7.79
CA PRO A 85 0.00 -10.13 9.03
C PRO A 85 0.59 -11.08 10.07
N ALA A 86 1.08 -12.23 9.64
CA ALA A 86 1.57 -13.23 10.57
C ALA A 86 2.80 -12.73 11.33
N LYS A 87 3.74 -12.17 10.62
CA LYS A 87 4.94 -11.63 11.25
C LYS A 87 4.62 -10.48 12.17
N GLN A 88 3.79 -9.57 11.68
CA GLN A 88 3.48 -8.39 12.45
C GLN A 88 2.59 -8.69 13.63
N ASP A 89 1.70 -9.65 13.47
CA ASP A 89 0.86 -10.05 14.59
C ASP A 89 1.72 -10.52 15.75
N THR A 90 2.71 -11.36 15.45
CA THR A 90 3.56 -11.87 16.50
C THR A 90 4.40 -10.79 17.14
N SER A 91 5.07 -10.00 16.30
CA SER A 91 6.00 -9.00 16.80
C SER A 91 5.29 -7.78 17.37
N LEU A 92 4.33 -7.27 16.62
CA LEU A 92 3.71 -6.01 17.00
C LEU A 92 2.75 -6.17 18.16
N LEU A 93 2.08 -7.31 18.26
CA LEU A 93 1.21 -7.55 19.39
C LEU A 93 2.00 -7.55 20.67
N LYS A 94 3.16 -8.21 20.67
CA LYS A 94 4.02 -8.21 21.83
C LYS A 94 4.50 -6.82 22.17
N LEU A 95 4.90 -6.07 21.16
CA LEU A 95 5.35 -4.70 21.38
C LEU A 95 4.25 -3.83 21.94
N ARG A 96 3.06 -3.94 21.39
CA ARG A 96 1.95 -3.15 21.88
C ARG A 96 1.58 -3.51 23.29
N THR A 97 1.61 -4.78 23.59
CA THR A 97 1.33 -5.23 24.95
C THR A 97 2.34 -4.64 25.91
N ASN A 98 3.61 -4.64 25.52
CA ASN A 98 4.66 -4.09 26.38
C ASN A 98 4.55 -2.59 26.54
N LEU A 99 4.11 -1.90 25.50
CA LEU A 99 4.02 -0.45 25.53
C LEU A 99 2.81 0.05 26.28
N ARG A 100 1.84 -0.79 26.45
CA ARG A 100 0.64 -0.41 27.19
C ARG A 100 0.85 -0.63 28.67
#